data_edc812d366aa9513a10abb7568b19e14
#
_entry.id   edc812d366aa9513a10abb7568b19e14
#
_cell.length_a   1.000
_cell.length_b   1.000
_cell.length_c   1.000
_cell.angle_alpha   90.00
_cell.angle_beta   90.00
_cell.angle_gamma   90.00
#
_symmetry.space_group_name_H-M   'P 1'
#
loop_
_entity.id
_entity.type
_entity.pdbx_description
1 polymer ?
#
loop_
_entity_poly.entity_id
_entity_poly.type
_entity_poly.pdbx_seq_one_letter_code
_entity_poly.pdbx_strand_id
1 'polypeptide(L)'
;MNEINLGQTFKFIKRNFKVLAVVFIVSAVVVAGITLMMPNYYKAQVLLIPSDTNSISKGILSNYDNVDPLNYGSASDCEYILDIISSGRVVGAACSKFNLAEHYGIKAEGRELDEKLGRKLYNNIKVKRTENLGIKLTVWDTDPEYAANIANFMAQEIGTVRNDAKKVKYDSICAVIERSRNRILAEIDVLSDSLSKMSKEYKVYYPDGTSERFAQELAKQVAAGNAASVARLEAKMSSIEEAGAKI
;
A
#
# COMPACT_ATOMS: atom_id res chain seq x y z
N MET A 1 34.57 -38.96 -34.31
CA MET A 1 34.30 -38.90 -32.87
C MET A 1 35.25 -39.85 -32.21
N ASN A 2 36.29 -39.33 -31.48
CA ASN A 2 37.26 -40.20 -30.80
C ASN A 2 36.54 -40.90 -29.65
N GLU A 3 36.36 -42.21 -29.76
CA GLU A 3 35.87 -43.02 -28.65
C GLU A 3 36.88 -42.90 -27.48
N ILE A 4 36.43 -42.38 -26.38
CA ILE A 4 37.25 -42.28 -25.17
C ILE A 4 37.46 -43.68 -24.64
N ASN A 5 38.63 -44.21 -24.85
CA ASN A 5 38.98 -45.57 -24.46
C ASN A 5 39.24 -45.61 -22.94
N LEU A 6 38.18 -45.98 -22.17
CA LEU A 6 38.17 -46.01 -20.71
C LEU A 6 39.41 -46.75 -20.12
N GLY A 7 39.91 -47.77 -20.80
CA GLY A 7 41.09 -48.51 -20.37
C GLY A 7 42.40 -47.72 -20.46
N GLN A 8 42.52 -46.85 -21.48
CA GLN A 8 43.69 -46.00 -21.64
C GLN A 8 43.67 -44.86 -20.64
N THR A 9 42.49 -44.30 -20.38
CA THR A 9 42.30 -43.24 -19.37
C THR A 9 42.65 -43.76 -17.96
N PHE A 10 42.22 -44.96 -17.61
CA PHE A 10 42.57 -45.58 -16.33
C PHE A 10 44.06 -45.84 -16.15
N LYS A 11 44.75 -46.33 -17.21
CA LYS A 11 46.21 -46.50 -17.18
C LYS A 11 46.95 -45.18 -17.04
N PHE A 12 46.46 -44.11 -17.68
CA PHE A 12 47.07 -42.77 -17.57
C PHE A 12 46.92 -42.22 -16.14
N ILE A 13 45.72 -42.34 -15.53
CA ILE A 13 45.48 -41.92 -14.15
C ILE A 13 46.38 -42.69 -13.18
N LYS A 14 46.48 -44.02 -13.32
CA LYS A 14 47.34 -44.82 -12.44
C LYS A 14 48.82 -44.50 -12.55
N ARG A 15 49.29 -44.22 -13.78
CA ARG A 15 50.68 -43.86 -14.03
C ARG A 15 51.06 -42.49 -13.48
N ASN A 16 50.15 -41.52 -13.55
CA ASN A 16 50.40 -40.14 -13.13
C ASN A 16 49.70 -39.79 -11.79
N PHE A 17 49.29 -40.77 -11.01
CA PHE A 17 48.51 -40.59 -9.81
C PHE A 17 49.14 -39.61 -8.82
N LYS A 18 50.49 -39.67 -8.63
CA LYS A 18 51.22 -38.76 -7.73
C LYS A 18 51.10 -37.30 -8.19
N VAL A 19 51.24 -37.04 -9.47
CA VAL A 19 51.11 -35.68 -10.05
C VAL A 19 49.71 -35.17 -9.95
N LEU A 20 48.72 -36.02 -10.27
CA LEU A 20 47.31 -35.66 -10.13
C LEU A 20 46.95 -35.37 -8.67
N ALA A 21 47.43 -36.16 -7.70
CA ALA A 21 47.21 -35.94 -6.29
C ALA A 21 47.77 -34.60 -5.81
N VAL A 22 48.99 -34.25 -6.23
CA VAL A 22 49.61 -32.97 -5.89
C VAL A 22 48.83 -31.80 -6.48
N VAL A 23 48.45 -31.87 -7.75
CA VAL A 23 47.61 -30.83 -8.38
C VAL A 23 46.27 -30.66 -7.68
N PHE A 24 45.63 -31.78 -7.29
CA PHE A 24 44.39 -31.75 -6.55
C PHE A 24 44.52 -31.08 -5.17
N ILE A 25 45.59 -31.44 -4.42
CA ILE A 25 45.83 -30.84 -3.10
C ILE A 25 46.11 -29.35 -3.24
N VAL A 26 46.97 -28.93 -4.20
CA VAL A 26 47.24 -27.52 -4.40
C VAL A 26 45.99 -26.73 -4.79
N SER A 27 45.20 -27.27 -5.70
CA SER A 27 43.93 -26.60 -6.09
C SER A 27 42.96 -26.52 -4.92
N ALA A 28 42.85 -27.55 -4.09
CA ALA A 28 42.02 -27.54 -2.90
C ALA A 28 42.44 -26.48 -1.87
N VAL A 29 43.76 -26.34 -1.63
CA VAL A 29 44.31 -25.30 -0.74
C VAL A 29 44.04 -23.89 -1.29
N VAL A 30 44.20 -23.66 -2.58
CA VAL A 30 43.89 -22.37 -3.21
C VAL A 30 42.41 -22.03 -3.09
N VAL A 31 41.52 -22.97 -3.40
CA VAL A 31 40.09 -22.78 -3.28
C VAL A 31 39.68 -22.51 -1.83
N ALA A 32 40.20 -23.29 -0.86
CA ALA A 32 39.95 -23.07 0.56
C ALA A 32 40.41 -21.69 1.01
N GLY A 33 41.61 -21.24 0.57
CA GLY A 33 42.12 -19.89 0.86
C GLY A 33 41.19 -18.78 0.34
N ILE A 34 40.75 -18.90 -0.92
CA ILE A 34 39.82 -17.94 -1.52
C ILE A 34 38.47 -17.94 -0.76
N THR A 35 37.94 -19.11 -0.44
CA THR A 35 36.64 -19.23 0.28
C THR A 35 36.71 -18.62 1.67
N LEU A 36 37.82 -18.77 2.40
CA LEU A 36 38.00 -18.17 3.73
C LEU A 36 38.14 -16.63 3.67
N MET A 37 38.55 -16.08 2.56
CA MET A 37 38.62 -14.62 2.37
C MET A 37 37.30 -14.00 1.91
N MET A 38 36.35 -14.80 1.45
CA MET A 38 35.03 -14.26 1.03
C MET A 38 34.22 -13.84 2.26
N PRO A 39 33.62 -12.62 2.24
CA PRO A 39 32.74 -12.20 3.31
C PRO A 39 31.48 -13.07 3.36
N ASN A 40 31.06 -13.42 4.55
CA ASN A 40 29.79 -14.11 4.77
C ASN A 40 28.65 -13.15 4.47
N TYR A 41 27.62 -13.63 3.75
CA TYR A 41 26.39 -12.89 3.51
C TYR A 41 25.24 -13.53 4.29
N TYR A 42 24.56 -12.70 5.06
CA TYR A 42 23.38 -13.06 5.82
C TYR A 42 22.13 -12.62 5.08
N LYS A 43 21.07 -13.40 5.19
CA LYS A 43 19.82 -13.20 4.47
C LYS A 43 18.68 -12.99 5.45
N ALA A 44 18.08 -11.79 5.40
CA ALA A 44 16.82 -11.50 6.08
C ALA A 44 15.65 -11.55 5.08
N GLN A 45 14.49 -12.05 5.52
CA GLN A 45 13.31 -12.15 4.70
C GLN A 45 12.08 -11.67 5.47
N VAL A 46 11.27 -10.83 4.82
CA VAL A 46 9.97 -10.41 5.31
C VAL A 46 8.92 -10.76 4.27
N LEU A 47 7.81 -11.34 4.72
CA LEU A 47 6.64 -11.59 3.89
C LEU A 47 5.58 -10.53 4.19
N LEU A 48 5.22 -9.76 3.17
CA LEU A 48 4.14 -8.78 3.22
C LEU A 48 2.90 -9.39 2.59
N ILE A 49 1.80 -9.35 3.31
CA ILE A 49 0.50 -9.80 2.80
C ILE A 49 -0.34 -8.54 2.59
N PRO A 50 -0.67 -8.18 1.33
CA PRO A 50 -1.53 -7.03 1.07
C PRO A 50 -2.91 -7.27 1.67
N SER A 51 -3.46 -6.28 2.36
CA SER A 51 -4.86 -6.30 2.76
C SER A 51 -5.70 -5.49 1.76
N ASP A 52 -6.86 -6.00 1.38
CA ASP A 52 -7.84 -5.21 0.62
C ASP A 52 -8.51 -4.20 1.54
N THR A 53 -8.10 -2.94 1.43
CA THR A 53 -8.65 -1.85 2.25
C THR A 53 -10.08 -1.48 1.82
N ASN A 54 -10.48 -1.84 0.60
CA ASN A 54 -11.81 -1.54 0.09
C ASN A 54 -12.87 -2.52 0.61
N SER A 55 -12.48 -3.72 1.06
CA SER A 55 -13.43 -4.74 1.53
C SER A 55 -14.15 -4.32 2.81
N ILE A 56 -13.45 -3.71 3.77
CA ILE A 56 -14.03 -3.26 5.04
C ILE A 56 -15.05 -2.14 4.80
N SER A 57 -14.69 -1.12 4.02
CA SER A 57 -15.60 -0.01 3.71
C SER A 57 -16.80 -0.46 2.88
N LYS A 58 -16.60 -1.36 1.94
CA LYS A 58 -17.69 -1.95 1.15
C LYS A 58 -18.59 -2.84 2.00
N GLY A 59 -18.04 -3.65 2.89
CA GLY A 59 -18.81 -4.51 3.79
C GLY A 59 -19.66 -3.73 4.80
N ILE A 60 -19.21 -2.53 5.22
CA ILE A 60 -19.95 -1.69 6.17
C ILE A 60 -20.96 -0.79 5.46
N LEU A 61 -20.62 -0.25 4.28
CA LEU A 61 -21.42 0.78 3.61
C LEU A 61 -22.34 0.24 2.51
N SER A 62 -22.12 -0.96 2.03
CA SER A 62 -22.96 -1.56 1.00
C SER A 62 -23.79 -2.71 1.56
N ASN A 63 -25.11 -2.68 1.31
CA ASN A 63 -26.00 -3.82 1.49
C ASN A 63 -25.70 -4.96 0.50
N TYR A 64 -24.47 -5.05 -0.03
CA TYR A 64 -24.05 -6.11 -0.93
C TYR A 64 -23.60 -7.32 -0.12
N ASP A 65 -24.43 -8.35 -0.10
CA ASP A 65 -24.27 -9.61 0.66
C ASP A 65 -23.04 -10.46 0.28
N ASN A 66 -22.18 -9.99 -0.65
CA ASN A 66 -21.08 -10.79 -1.20
C ASN A 66 -19.68 -10.16 -1.05
N VAL A 67 -19.49 -9.21 -0.13
CA VAL A 67 -18.16 -8.64 0.13
C VAL A 67 -17.61 -9.23 1.42
N ASP A 68 -16.64 -10.13 1.30
CA ASP A 68 -15.89 -10.63 2.45
C ASP A 68 -15.00 -9.53 3.02
N PRO A 69 -15.27 -9.01 4.22
CA PRO A 69 -14.46 -7.96 4.85
C PRO A 69 -13.05 -8.43 5.22
N LEU A 70 -12.80 -9.75 5.23
CA LEU A 70 -11.51 -10.36 5.56
C LEU A 70 -10.72 -10.78 4.32
N ASN A 71 -11.16 -10.40 3.12
CA ASN A 71 -10.49 -10.78 1.89
C ASN A 71 -9.07 -10.22 1.84
N TYR A 72 -8.12 -11.10 1.54
CA TYR A 72 -6.73 -10.69 1.29
C TYR A 72 -6.63 -9.90 -0.01
N GLY A 73 -5.61 -9.06 -0.11
CA GLY A 73 -5.42 -8.18 -1.27
C GLY A 73 -5.36 -8.92 -2.59
N SER A 74 -5.79 -8.23 -3.62
CA SER A 74 -5.82 -8.71 -4.99
C SER A 74 -4.42 -8.72 -5.64
N ALA A 75 -4.32 -9.29 -6.84
CA ALA A 75 -3.11 -9.20 -7.65
C ALA A 75 -2.68 -7.75 -7.92
N SER A 76 -3.64 -6.84 -8.13
CA SER A 76 -3.39 -5.41 -8.31
C SER A 76 -2.84 -4.73 -7.06
N ASP A 77 -3.24 -5.16 -5.86
CA ASP A 77 -2.64 -4.64 -4.62
C ASP A 77 -1.17 -5.05 -4.48
N CYS A 78 -0.83 -6.27 -4.93
CA CYS A 78 0.56 -6.73 -4.97
C CYS A 78 1.39 -5.90 -5.95
N GLU A 79 0.88 -5.67 -7.17
CA GLU A 79 1.56 -4.85 -8.18
C GLU A 79 1.78 -3.42 -7.68
N TYR A 80 0.78 -2.84 -7.05
CA TYR A 80 0.91 -1.51 -6.45
C TYR A 80 2.01 -1.43 -5.38
N ILE A 81 2.15 -2.45 -4.53
CA ILE A 81 3.25 -2.50 -3.56
C ILE A 81 4.60 -2.66 -4.25
N LEU A 82 4.68 -3.47 -5.31
CA LEU A 82 5.91 -3.61 -6.10
C LEU A 82 6.31 -2.28 -6.75
N ASP A 83 5.34 -1.50 -7.24
CA ASP A 83 5.56 -0.16 -7.80
C ASP A 83 6.08 0.82 -6.73
N ILE A 84 5.51 0.79 -5.51
CA ILE A 84 6.01 1.59 -4.39
C ILE A 84 7.48 1.28 -4.11
N ILE A 85 7.87 0.01 -4.10
CA ILE A 85 9.26 -0.40 -3.84
C ILE A 85 10.17 0.04 -4.99
N SER A 86 9.73 -0.15 -6.24
CA SER A 86 10.49 0.22 -7.43
C SER A 86 10.62 1.73 -7.63
N SER A 87 9.73 2.54 -7.03
CA SER A 87 9.82 4.00 -7.07
C SER A 87 11.09 4.56 -6.41
N GLY A 88 11.86 3.73 -5.70
CA GLY A 88 13.08 4.15 -5.01
C GLY A 88 12.85 4.91 -3.70
N ARG A 89 11.62 5.34 -3.38
CA ARG A 89 11.31 6.08 -2.16
C ARG A 89 11.61 5.28 -0.90
N VAL A 90 11.18 4.03 -0.86
CA VAL A 90 11.42 3.12 0.28
C VAL A 90 12.92 2.80 0.44
N VAL A 91 13.58 2.54 -0.69
CA VAL A 91 15.03 2.27 -0.72
C VAL A 91 15.82 3.51 -0.28
N GLY A 92 15.46 4.69 -0.77
CA GLY A 92 16.09 5.95 -0.39
C GLY A 92 15.92 6.28 1.10
N ALA A 93 14.74 6.03 1.67
CA ALA A 93 14.51 6.18 3.11
C ALA A 93 15.38 5.22 3.94
N ALA A 94 15.54 3.97 3.49
CA ALA A 94 16.44 3.01 4.14
C ALA A 94 17.91 3.46 4.04
N CYS A 95 18.35 3.98 2.89
CA CYS A 95 19.70 4.52 2.71
C CYS A 95 20.02 5.62 3.70
N SER A 96 19.09 6.56 3.85
CA SER A 96 19.26 7.71 4.76
C SER A 96 19.22 7.29 6.23
N LYS A 97 18.29 6.40 6.60
CA LYS A 97 18.12 5.97 7.98
C LYS A 97 19.30 5.18 8.53
N PHE A 98 19.85 4.27 7.72
CA PHE A 98 20.94 3.38 8.14
C PHE A 98 22.31 3.85 7.67
N ASN A 99 22.41 5.03 7.07
CA ASN A 99 23.66 5.57 6.52
C ASN A 99 24.42 4.52 5.68
N LEU A 100 23.72 3.88 4.75
CA LEU A 100 24.23 2.74 3.99
C LEU A 100 25.45 3.07 3.14
N ALA A 101 25.67 4.33 2.80
CA ALA A 101 26.88 4.79 2.13
C ALA A 101 28.12 4.54 2.97
N GLU A 102 28.09 4.88 4.23
CA GLU A 102 29.17 4.65 5.18
C GLU A 102 29.31 3.16 5.51
N HIS A 103 28.20 2.47 5.76
CA HIS A 103 28.17 1.02 6.03
C HIS A 103 28.85 0.20 4.94
N TYR A 104 28.61 0.55 3.67
CA TYR A 104 29.26 -0.13 2.54
C TYR A 104 30.60 0.49 2.13
N GLY A 105 31.09 1.50 2.84
CA GLY A 105 32.37 2.16 2.56
C GLY A 105 32.43 2.85 1.20
N ILE A 106 31.29 3.35 0.70
CA ILE A 106 31.20 4.02 -0.59
C ILE A 106 31.67 5.46 -0.43
N LYS A 107 32.89 5.73 -0.92
CA LYS A 107 33.46 7.08 -0.94
C LYS A 107 33.11 7.76 -2.26
N ALA A 108 31.95 8.36 -2.34
CA ALA A 108 31.49 9.15 -3.47
C ALA A 108 30.51 10.22 -2.97
N GLU A 109 30.27 11.26 -3.75
CA GLU A 109 29.36 12.34 -3.41
C GLU A 109 28.38 12.60 -4.56
N GLY A 110 27.23 13.16 -4.22
CA GLY A 110 26.20 13.54 -5.18
C GLY A 110 25.71 12.37 -6.04
N ARG A 111 25.57 12.59 -7.32
CA ARG A 111 25.01 11.61 -8.28
C ARG A 111 25.80 10.30 -8.37
N GLU A 112 27.11 10.37 -8.19
CA GLU A 112 27.96 9.16 -8.21
C GLU A 112 27.72 8.26 -7.00
N LEU A 113 27.45 8.86 -5.84
CA LEU A 113 27.05 8.13 -4.64
C LEU A 113 25.73 7.39 -4.88
N ASP A 114 24.71 8.08 -5.42
CA ASP A 114 23.41 7.50 -5.67
C ASP A 114 23.50 6.33 -6.65
N GLU A 115 24.33 6.44 -7.68
CA GLU A 115 24.51 5.38 -8.68
C GLU A 115 25.21 4.15 -8.07
N LYS A 116 26.29 4.35 -7.33
CA LYS A 116 27.05 3.24 -6.69
C LYS A 116 26.20 2.56 -5.62
N LEU A 117 25.50 3.34 -4.81
CA LEU A 117 24.62 2.84 -3.75
C LEU A 117 23.43 2.11 -4.35
N GLY A 118 22.80 2.69 -5.37
CA GLY A 118 21.68 2.06 -6.08
C GLY A 118 22.08 0.71 -6.68
N ARG A 119 23.24 0.62 -7.32
CA ARG A 119 23.76 -0.64 -7.88
C ARG A 119 24.04 -1.70 -6.80
N LYS A 120 24.61 -1.29 -5.65
CA LYS A 120 24.86 -2.18 -4.51
C LYS A 120 23.54 -2.71 -3.94
N LEU A 121 22.55 -1.84 -3.75
CA LEU A 121 21.25 -2.20 -3.21
C LEU A 121 20.43 -3.06 -4.16
N TYR A 122 20.49 -2.81 -5.46
CA TYR A 122 19.86 -3.66 -6.48
C TYR A 122 20.29 -5.12 -6.38
N ASN A 123 21.57 -5.35 -6.05
CA ASN A 123 22.09 -6.69 -5.84
C ASN A 123 21.71 -7.29 -4.48
N ASN A 124 21.62 -6.45 -3.46
CA ASN A 124 21.42 -6.86 -2.07
C ASN A 124 19.93 -6.92 -1.67
N ILE A 125 19.01 -6.28 -2.41
CA ILE A 125 17.59 -6.27 -2.13
C ILE A 125 16.84 -6.92 -3.29
N LYS A 126 16.07 -7.96 -2.99
CA LYS A 126 15.19 -8.60 -3.98
C LYS A 126 13.77 -8.66 -3.48
N VAL A 127 12.86 -8.28 -4.34
CA VAL A 127 11.44 -8.33 -4.10
C VAL A 127 10.80 -9.27 -5.11
N LYS A 128 9.97 -10.19 -4.64
CA LYS A 128 9.26 -11.13 -5.50
C LYS A 128 7.85 -11.36 -4.99
N ARG A 129 6.90 -11.41 -5.91
CA ARG A 129 5.56 -11.89 -5.62
C ARG A 129 5.58 -13.40 -5.37
N THR A 130 4.80 -13.86 -4.40
CA THR A 130 4.57 -15.28 -4.12
C THR A 130 3.31 -15.78 -4.84
N GLU A 131 3.16 -17.08 -4.96
CA GLU A 131 1.97 -17.71 -5.57
C GLU A 131 0.68 -17.35 -4.82
N ASN A 132 0.76 -17.14 -3.51
CA ASN A 132 -0.38 -16.80 -2.63
C ASN A 132 -0.59 -15.29 -2.49
N LEU A 133 -0.27 -14.49 -3.51
CA LEU A 133 -0.47 -13.03 -3.51
C LEU A 133 0.25 -12.29 -2.36
N GLY A 134 1.30 -12.88 -1.79
CA GLY A 134 2.21 -12.21 -0.87
C GLY A 134 3.39 -11.59 -1.61
N ILE A 135 4.09 -10.68 -0.96
CA ILE A 135 5.33 -10.08 -1.45
C ILE A 135 6.46 -10.45 -0.51
N LYS A 136 7.44 -11.17 -1.04
CA LYS A 136 8.65 -11.56 -0.33
C LYS A 136 9.73 -10.51 -0.58
N LEU A 137 10.05 -9.75 0.45
CA LEU A 137 11.22 -8.87 0.51
C LEU A 137 12.39 -9.65 1.08
N THR A 138 13.50 -9.64 0.39
CA THR A 138 14.74 -10.30 0.82
C THR A 138 15.88 -9.30 0.79
N VAL A 139 16.60 -9.21 1.88
CA VAL A 139 17.77 -8.33 2.04
C VAL A 139 18.97 -9.21 2.38
N TRP A 140 20.09 -8.97 1.71
CA TRP A 140 21.38 -9.59 1.99
C TRP A 140 22.36 -8.54 2.48
N ASP A 141 23.03 -8.82 3.58
CA ASP A 141 24.09 -7.98 4.12
C ASP A 141 25.21 -8.83 4.72
N THR A 142 26.37 -8.24 4.89
CA THR A 142 27.49 -8.85 5.60
C THR A 142 27.29 -8.88 7.11
N ASP A 143 26.40 -8.03 7.61
CA ASP A 143 25.99 -7.97 9.00
C ASP A 143 24.54 -8.48 9.16
N PRO A 144 24.30 -9.52 10.00
CA PRO A 144 22.98 -10.11 10.18
C PRO A 144 21.97 -9.13 10.81
N GLU A 145 22.43 -8.26 11.70
CA GLU A 145 21.59 -7.26 12.36
C GLU A 145 21.14 -6.17 11.37
N TYR A 146 22.07 -5.67 10.55
CA TYR A 146 21.74 -4.74 9.47
C TYR A 146 20.76 -5.34 8.47
N ALA A 147 20.98 -6.58 8.03
CA ALA A 147 20.06 -7.26 7.11
C ALA A 147 18.63 -7.31 7.67
N ALA A 148 18.47 -7.68 8.95
CA ALA A 148 17.18 -7.76 9.61
C ALA A 148 16.52 -6.39 9.81
N ASN A 149 17.29 -5.39 10.28
CA ASN A 149 16.81 -4.06 10.53
C ASN A 149 16.39 -3.34 9.25
N ILE A 150 17.16 -3.46 8.17
CA ILE A 150 16.79 -2.92 6.85
C ILE A 150 15.52 -3.57 6.32
N ALA A 151 15.40 -4.90 6.39
CA ALA A 151 14.23 -5.62 5.91
C ALA A 151 12.95 -5.21 6.67
N ASN A 152 13.01 -5.13 8.00
CA ASN A 152 11.90 -4.71 8.85
C ASN A 152 11.51 -3.24 8.60
N PHE A 153 12.50 -2.35 8.50
CA PHE A 153 12.24 -0.94 8.22
C PHE A 153 11.60 -0.75 6.85
N MET A 154 12.11 -1.40 5.82
CA MET A 154 11.52 -1.32 4.48
C MET A 154 10.07 -1.83 4.47
N ALA A 155 9.79 -2.91 5.20
CA ALA A 155 8.43 -3.44 5.33
C ALA A 155 7.48 -2.41 5.98
N GLN A 156 7.93 -1.73 7.02
CA GLN A 156 7.17 -0.67 7.70
C GLN A 156 6.99 0.55 6.79
N GLU A 157 8.04 0.98 6.11
CA GLU A 157 8.02 2.15 5.23
C GLU A 157 7.11 1.95 4.02
N ILE A 158 7.05 0.74 3.45
CA ILE A 158 6.07 0.38 2.42
C ILE A 158 4.64 0.63 2.91
N GLY A 159 4.35 0.24 4.16
CA GLY A 159 3.05 0.50 4.79
C GLY A 159 2.75 2.00 4.91
N THR A 160 3.72 2.78 5.35
CA THR A 160 3.62 4.25 5.49
C THR A 160 3.36 4.91 4.14
N VAL A 161 4.18 4.63 3.13
CA VAL A 161 4.03 5.20 1.77
C VAL A 161 2.68 4.85 1.16
N ARG A 162 2.22 3.60 1.34
CA ARG A 162 0.91 3.15 0.88
C ARG A 162 -0.23 3.92 1.56
N ASN A 163 -0.14 4.10 2.86
CA ASN A 163 -1.16 4.81 3.64
C ASN A 163 -1.22 6.30 3.29
N ASP A 164 -0.06 6.94 3.11
CA ASP A 164 0.02 8.33 2.67
C ASP A 164 -0.64 8.54 1.31
N ALA A 165 -0.33 7.68 0.33
CA ALA A 165 -0.94 7.75 -0.99
C ALA A 165 -2.46 7.54 -0.95
N LYS A 166 -2.95 6.62 -0.10
CA LYS A 166 -4.39 6.41 0.13
C LYS A 166 -5.03 7.62 0.78
N LYS A 167 -4.39 8.21 1.80
CA LYS A 167 -4.90 9.39 2.49
C LYS A 167 -5.14 10.55 1.53
N VAL A 168 -4.17 10.87 0.69
CA VAL A 168 -4.31 11.93 -0.33
C VAL A 168 -5.51 11.68 -1.24
N LYS A 169 -5.70 10.43 -1.68
CA LYS A 169 -6.84 10.05 -2.51
C LYS A 169 -8.17 10.17 -1.78
N TYR A 170 -8.25 9.72 -0.54
CA TYR A 170 -9.46 9.81 0.28
C TYR A 170 -9.81 11.26 0.61
N ASP A 171 -8.84 12.08 0.97
CA ASP A 171 -9.07 13.51 1.25
C ASP A 171 -9.63 14.22 0.02
N SER A 172 -9.13 13.90 -1.18
CA SER A 172 -9.66 14.42 -2.44
C SER A 172 -11.12 13.98 -2.69
N ILE A 173 -11.44 12.71 -2.45
CA ILE A 173 -12.79 12.17 -2.62
C ILE A 173 -13.74 12.82 -1.60
N CYS A 174 -13.36 12.94 -0.34
CA CYS A 174 -14.14 13.59 0.70
C CYS A 174 -14.44 15.05 0.32
N ALA A 175 -13.47 15.79 -0.18
CA ALA A 175 -13.67 17.17 -0.62
C ALA A 175 -14.65 17.31 -1.81
N VAL A 176 -14.69 16.32 -2.71
CA VAL A 176 -15.66 16.27 -3.81
C VAL A 176 -17.07 15.97 -3.27
N ILE A 177 -17.20 15.00 -2.39
CA ILE A 177 -18.48 14.63 -1.76
C ILE A 177 -19.05 15.80 -0.97
N GLU A 178 -18.24 16.48 -0.16
CA GLU A 178 -18.65 17.66 0.60
C GLU A 178 -19.14 18.79 -0.29
N ARG A 179 -18.43 19.08 -1.38
CA ARG A 179 -18.86 20.08 -2.37
C ARG A 179 -20.20 19.70 -3.00
N SER A 180 -20.37 18.44 -3.39
CA SER A 180 -21.63 17.95 -3.98
C SER A 180 -22.78 18.04 -2.99
N ARG A 181 -22.55 17.62 -1.74
CA ARG A 181 -23.54 17.74 -0.64
C ARG A 181 -23.97 19.21 -0.44
N ASN A 182 -23.00 20.12 -0.34
CA ASN A 182 -23.30 21.53 -0.10
C ASN A 182 -24.07 22.16 -1.27
N ARG A 183 -23.78 21.75 -2.52
CA ARG A 183 -24.54 22.17 -3.69
C ARG A 183 -25.99 21.68 -3.63
N ILE A 184 -26.20 20.40 -3.33
CA ILE A 184 -27.56 19.83 -3.22
C ILE A 184 -28.35 20.51 -2.11
N LEU A 185 -27.73 20.78 -0.96
CA LEU A 185 -28.37 21.49 0.13
C LEU A 185 -28.78 22.90 -0.28
N ALA A 186 -27.95 23.63 -1.01
CA ALA A 186 -28.30 24.94 -1.54
C ALA A 186 -29.46 24.89 -2.56
N GLU A 187 -29.51 23.86 -3.42
CA GLU A 187 -30.62 23.66 -4.36
C GLU A 187 -31.93 23.34 -3.59
N ILE A 188 -31.87 22.53 -2.55
CA ILE A 188 -33.02 22.23 -1.66
C ILE A 188 -33.53 23.52 -1.00
N ASP A 189 -32.63 24.38 -0.51
CA ASP A 189 -33.02 25.64 0.12
C ASP A 189 -33.75 26.56 -0.88
N VAL A 190 -33.23 26.71 -2.08
CA VAL A 190 -33.86 27.51 -3.16
C VAL A 190 -35.25 26.96 -3.54
N LEU A 191 -35.36 25.64 -3.71
CA LEU A 191 -36.61 25.00 -4.06
C LEU A 191 -37.64 25.14 -2.92
N SER A 192 -37.22 24.98 -1.67
CA SER A 192 -38.05 25.14 -0.50
C SER A 192 -38.58 26.57 -0.34
N ASP A 193 -37.70 27.57 -0.61
CA ASP A 193 -38.14 28.97 -0.59
C ASP A 193 -39.10 29.31 -1.75
N SER A 194 -38.89 28.69 -2.90
CA SER A 194 -39.84 28.82 -4.03
C SER A 194 -41.18 28.19 -3.74
N LEU A 195 -41.20 26.99 -3.15
CA LEU A 195 -42.42 26.34 -2.70
C LEU A 195 -43.17 27.15 -1.62
N SER A 196 -42.46 27.71 -0.65
CA SER A 196 -43.02 28.58 0.36
C SER A 196 -43.66 29.84 -0.23
N LYS A 197 -43.06 30.46 -1.22
CA LYS A 197 -43.61 31.62 -1.95
C LYS A 197 -44.88 31.23 -2.72
N MET A 198 -44.82 30.14 -3.46
CA MET A 198 -45.99 29.65 -4.22
C MET A 198 -47.15 29.26 -3.31
N SER A 199 -46.88 28.60 -2.18
CA SER A 199 -47.89 28.24 -1.19
C SER A 199 -48.57 29.47 -0.61
N LYS A 200 -47.83 30.54 -0.33
CA LYS A 200 -48.40 31.82 0.16
C LYS A 200 -49.20 32.55 -0.91
N GLU A 201 -48.74 32.57 -2.15
CA GLU A 201 -49.36 33.26 -3.28
C GLU A 201 -50.70 32.61 -3.70
N TYR A 202 -50.69 31.27 -3.80
CA TYR A 202 -51.86 30.52 -4.27
C TYR A 202 -52.76 30.00 -3.12
N LYS A 203 -52.46 30.30 -1.85
CA LYS A 203 -53.14 29.82 -0.65
C LYS A 203 -53.38 28.29 -0.66
N VAL A 204 -52.47 27.55 -1.29
CA VAL A 204 -52.53 26.08 -1.35
C VAL A 204 -51.69 25.53 -0.20
N TYR A 205 -52.37 25.16 0.87
CA TYR A 205 -51.77 24.47 2.00
C TYR A 205 -52.04 22.99 1.85
N TYR A 206 -51.00 22.21 1.65
CA TYR A 206 -51.07 20.75 1.70
C TYR A 206 -50.47 20.29 3.04
N PRO A 207 -51.31 20.16 4.10
CA PRO A 207 -50.77 19.78 5.42
C PRO A 207 -50.29 18.33 5.48
N ASP A 208 -50.91 17.39 4.79
CA ASP A 208 -50.71 15.97 5.03
C ASP A 208 -49.49 15.36 4.30
N GLY A 209 -49.10 15.89 3.16
CA GLY A 209 -47.97 15.32 2.40
C GLY A 209 -46.63 15.96 2.68
N THR A 210 -46.59 17.18 3.20
CA THR A 210 -45.34 17.90 3.49
C THR A 210 -44.78 17.55 4.86
N SER A 211 -45.64 17.42 5.88
CA SER A 211 -45.22 17.04 7.24
C SER A 211 -44.60 15.65 7.28
N GLU A 212 -45.15 14.69 6.54
CA GLU A 212 -44.65 13.32 6.48
C GLU A 212 -43.27 13.23 5.77
N ARG A 213 -43.11 13.97 4.66
CA ARG A 213 -41.81 14.06 3.97
C ARG A 213 -40.74 14.79 4.78
N PHE A 214 -41.12 15.87 5.48
CA PHE A 214 -40.22 16.54 6.40
C PHE A 214 -39.85 15.66 7.59
N ALA A 215 -40.77 14.89 8.15
CA ALA A 215 -40.49 13.95 9.23
C ALA A 215 -39.58 12.82 8.78
N GLN A 216 -39.73 12.29 7.56
CA GLN A 216 -38.83 11.28 6.99
C GLN A 216 -37.44 11.85 6.74
N GLU A 217 -37.35 13.08 6.21
CA GLU A 217 -36.05 13.72 5.97
C GLU A 217 -35.34 14.10 7.28
N LEU A 218 -36.11 14.58 8.28
CA LEU A 218 -35.61 14.81 9.63
C LEU A 218 -35.02 13.53 10.24
N ALA A 219 -35.75 12.42 10.15
CA ALA A 219 -35.32 11.13 10.65
C ALA A 219 -34.00 10.67 9.98
N LYS A 220 -33.85 10.87 8.66
CA LYS A 220 -32.62 10.57 7.92
C LYS A 220 -31.45 11.45 8.36
N GLN A 221 -31.66 12.74 8.58
CA GLN A 221 -30.61 13.68 8.99
C GLN A 221 -30.20 13.44 10.45
N VAL A 222 -31.13 13.07 11.33
CA VAL A 222 -30.84 12.64 12.70
C VAL A 222 -29.98 11.36 12.68
N ALA A 223 -30.38 10.37 11.88
CA ALA A 223 -29.60 9.13 11.72
C ALA A 223 -28.19 9.36 11.15
N ALA A 224 -28.03 10.39 10.31
CA ALA A 224 -26.72 10.80 9.77
C ALA A 224 -25.89 11.65 10.73
N GLY A 225 -26.39 11.99 11.93
CA GLY A 225 -25.67 12.79 12.93
C GLY A 225 -25.47 14.26 12.55
N ASN A 226 -26.27 14.80 11.61
CA ASN A 226 -26.08 16.13 11.04
C ASN A 226 -26.92 17.18 11.80
N ALA A 227 -26.48 17.58 13.00
CA ALA A 227 -27.17 18.49 13.89
C ALA A 227 -27.57 19.85 13.25
N ALA A 228 -26.74 20.40 12.37
CA ALA A 228 -27.04 21.67 11.70
C ALA A 228 -28.20 21.56 10.68
N SER A 229 -28.30 20.44 9.98
CA SER A 229 -29.42 20.17 9.06
C SER A 229 -30.71 19.87 9.79
N VAL A 230 -30.66 19.18 10.93
CA VAL A 230 -31.78 18.90 11.82
C VAL A 230 -32.38 20.21 12.32
N ALA A 231 -31.58 21.10 12.90
CA ALA A 231 -32.06 22.40 13.41
C ALA A 231 -32.70 23.27 12.30
N ARG A 232 -32.20 23.23 11.07
CA ARG A 232 -32.78 23.95 9.94
C ARG A 232 -34.13 23.36 9.50
N LEU A 233 -34.29 22.04 9.50
CA LEU A 233 -35.53 21.36 9.15
C LEU A 233 -36.59 21.58 10.22
N GLU A 234 -36.24 21.54 11.50
CA GLU A 234 -37.13 21.87 12.62
C GLU A 234 -37.64 23.31 12.57
N ALA A 235 -36.77 24.29 12.30
CA ALA A 235 -37.16 25.67 12.11
C ALA A 235 -38.11 25.88 10.92
N LYS A 236 -37.93 25.12 9.84
CA LYS A 236 -38.82 25.14 8.67
C LYS A 236 -40.20 24.48 8.98
N MET A 237 -40.21 23.38 9.73
CA MET A 237 -41.46 22.76 10.17
C MET A 237 -42.27 23.73 11.04
N SER A 238 -41.67 24.37 12.04
CA SER A 238 -42.36 25.33 12.88
C SER A 238 -42.93 26.52 12.10
N SER A 239 -42.20 27.00 11.08
CA SER A 239 -42.70 28.09 10.21
C SER A 239 -43.86 27.68 9.32
N ILE A 240 -43.97 26.41 8.94
CA ILE A 240 -45.10 25.86 8.17
C ILE A 240 -46.30 25.65 9.08
N GLU A 241 -46.08 25.14 10.30
CA GLU A 241 -47.14 24.98 11.30
C GLU A 241 -47.75 26.32 11.72
N GLU A 242 -46.92 27.35 11.96
CA GLU A 242 -47.40 28.72 12.24
C GLU A 242 -48.17 29.33 11.07
N ALA A 243 -47.77 29.04 9.83
CA ALA A 243 -48.50 29.50 8.64
C ALA A 243 -49.82 28.74 8.46
N GLY A 244 -49.91 27.44 8.83
CA GLY A 244 -51.11 26.64 8.79
C GLY A 244 -52.09 26.95 9.92
N ALA A 245 -51.61 27.38 11.08
CA ALA A 245 -52.44 27.70 12.25
C ALA A 245 -53.14 29.10 12.14
N LYS A 246 -52.76 29.91 11.15
CA LYS A 246 -53.35 31.27 10.93
C LYS A 246 -54.47 31.28 9.91
N ILE A 247 -54.99 30.10 9.51
CA ILE A 247 -56.13 29.90 8.62
C ILE A 247 -57.23 29.21 9.35
#